data_3b37282b4c4244affeb7d35fa65ad07e
#
_entry.id   3b37282b4c4244affeb7d35fa65ad07e
#
_cell.length_a   1.000
_cell.length_b   1.000
_cell.length_c   1.000
_cell.angle_alpha   90.00
_cell.angle_beta   90.00
_cell.angle_gamma   90.00
#
_symmetry.space_group_name_H-M   'P 1'
#
loop_
_entity.id
_entity.type
_entity.pdbx_description
1 polymer ?
#
loop_
_entity_poly.entity_id
_entity_poly.type
_entity_poly.pdbx_seq_one_letter_code
_entity_poly.pdbx_strand_id
1 'polypeptide(L)'
;MAQVIDRSVQMNDTVRLSVQIPTCYTKEDEWAANVQINRAILELTRAGGGPAHINLETTYSSNFSVENLPEARAIFRIGYTDTFPSLPEGRIGIFVGAHKKWSNELTNAVDAFCAAHDAVVLCDQTSNYRGKYRVLFSLVTSQDKYCAKCNDFDLIIHIGDISGAYPCFASREEWRVNPDGEIRDTFNHLKYVFEMDEAAFFQRYSEQDKSDEPKDAFFHEWESEYRNMYSAIKELPFSNIYIAKTMSACIPENSILHLGILNTLRSWNFFETPKSVEIASNTGGFGIDGIMSSAIGAALGSAGKPVFCIVGDLAFFYDMNSLGNHNVPSNIRIMLLNNGRGTEFRNYNHPGAMFGDDADEFIAAANHYGAKSKELAMHYATDLGFEYLSACDKSSFEEGLKKFIDLGYTDKPMVFEVFLNWEDESNALNIIRNTVVDADLEIRQKVKGLIKGIIGQGGVETIKKITGRK
;
A
#
# COMPACT_ATOMS: atom_id res chain seq x y z
N MET A 1 21.71 7.84 40.55
CA MET A 1 21.40 6.38 40.56
C MET A 1 20.32 6.18 39.50
N ALA A 2 20.64 5.44 38.45
CA ALA A 2 19.66 5.13 37.42
C ALA A 2 18.55 4.27 38.02
N GLN A 3 17.29 4.68 37.86
CA GLN A 3 16.15 3.85 38.24
C GLN A 3 15.94 2.79 37.14
N VAL A 4 16.09 1.53 37.50
CA VAL A 4 16.05 0.38 36.58
C VAL A 4 14.65 -0.23 36.46
N ILE A 5 13.63 0.40 37.02
CA ILE A 5 12.26 -0.11 36.94
C ILE A 5 11.65 0.29 35.60
N ASP A 6 11.26 -0.70 34.81
CA ASP A 6 10.48 -0.46 33.62
C ASP A 6 9.09 0.07 34.00
N ARG A 7 8.81 1.31 33.60
CA ARG A 7 7.54 2.01 33.84
C ARG A 7 6.77 2.23 32.55
N SER A 8 7.21 1.65 31.45
CA SER A 8 6.56 1.78 30.14
C SER A 8 5.19 1.10 30.10
N VAL A 9 5.00 0.07 30.91
CA VAL A 9 3.77 -0.70 30.97
C VAL A 9 3.08 -0.50 32.32
N GLN A 10 1.82 -0.11 32.30
CA GLN A 10 0.94 -0.06 33.46
C GLN A 10 -0.17 -1.11 33.33
N MET A 11 -0.72 -1.56 34.46
CA MET A 11 -1.81 -2.53 34.44
C MET A 11 -3.06 -1.91 33.77
N ASN A 12 -3.73 -2.67 32.91
CA ASN A 12 -4.86 -2.20 32.11
C ASN A 12 -6.07 -1.71 32.92
N ASP A 13 -6.18 -2.11 34.18
CA ASP A 13 -7.23 -1.67 35.09
C ASP A 13 -6.92 -0.35 35.82
N THR A 14 -5.69 0.15 35.70
CA THR A 14 -5.26 1.42 36.32
C THR A 14 -5.20 2.57 35.35
N VAL A 15 -4.91 2.33 34.09
CA VAL A 15 -4.82 3.36 33.03
C VAL A 15 -5.42 2.87 31.72
N ARG A 16 -5.99 3.79 30.93
CA ARG A 16 -6.53 3.46 29.60
C ARG A 16 -5.43 3.25 28.57
N LEU A 17 -4.37 4.02 28.68
CA LEU A 17 -3.21 3.93 27.79
C LEU A 17 -1.94 4.28 28.55
N SER A 18 -0.88 3.49 28.34
CA SER A 18 0.47 3.80 28.78
C SER A 18 1.38 3.95 27.57
N VAL A 19 2.15 5.03 27.51
CA VAL A 19 3.09 5.29 26.41
C VAL A 19 4.49 5.57 26.95
N GLN A 20 5.50 5.10 26.21
CA GLN A 20 6.91 5.35 26.43
C GLN A 20 7.41 6.40 25.43
N ILE A 21 7.99 7.47 25.92
CA ILE A 21 8.59 8.52 25.08
C ILE A 21 10.10 8.47 25.29
N PRO A 22 10.87 7.94 24.34
CA PRO A 22 12.32 7.89 24.42
C PRO A 22 12.94 9.26 24.22
N THR A 23 14.23 9.40 24.53
CA THR A 23 15.02 10.58 24.17
C THR A 23 15.07 10.71 22.65
N CYS A 24 14.62 11.84 22.10
CA CYS A 24 14.57 12.07 20.66
C CYS A 24 15.93 12.59 20.15
N TYR A 25 16.46 11.97 19.11
CA TYR A 25 17.72 12.33 18.44
C TYR A 25 17.51 12.73 16.98
N THR A 26 16.42 12.25 16.37
CA THR A 26 16.08 12.43 14.95
C THR A 26 14.69 13.09 14.81
N LYS A 27 14.38 13.54 13.60
CA LYS A 27 13.03 14.04 13.29
C LYS A 27 11.97 12.94 13.34
N GLU A 28 12.36 11.73 13.01
CA GLU A 28 11.51 10.53 13.13
C GLU A 28 11.17 10.24 14.60
N ASP A 29 12.13 10.41 15.53
CA ASP A 29 11.88 10.26 16.96
C ASP A 29 10.93 11.35 17.47
N GLU A 30 11.13 12.61 17.06
CA GLU A 30 10.25 13.72 17.41
C GLU A 30 8.82 13.50 16.90
N TRP A 31 8.67 13.01 15.67
CA TRP A 31 7.37 12.65 15.10
C TRP A 31 6.71 11.53 15.88
N ALA A 32 7.41 10.43 16.14
CA ALA A 32 6.89 9.29 16.89
C ALA A 32 6.48 9.68 18.31
N ALA A 33 7.29 10.50 19.00
CA ALA A 33 6.97 11.04 20.32
C ALA A 33 5.70 11.90 20.28
N ASN A 34 5.57 12.80 19.29
CA ASN A 34 4.38 13.62 19.10
C ASN A 34 3.11 12.77 18.93
N VAL A 35 3.16 11.73 18.08
CA VAL A 35 2.03 10.81 17.89
C VAL A 35 1.65 10.11 19.19
N GLN A 36 2.62 9.56 19.95
CA GLN A 36 2.34 8.85 21.20
C GLN A 36 1.78 9.79 22.28
N ILE A 37 2.27 11.02 22.39
CA ILE A 37 1.75 12.01 23.34
C ILE A 37 0.30 12.37 22.98
N ASN A 38 0.01 12.65 21.71
CA ASN A 38 -1.35 12.93 21.25
C ASN A 38 -2.30 11.74 21.52
N ARG A 39 -1.86 10.50 21.28
CA ARG A 39 -2.64 9.29 21.62
C ARG A 39 -3.01 9.26 23.10
N ALA A 40 -2.04 9.47 23.98
CA ALA A 40 -2.28 9.48 25.42
C ALA A 40 -3.25 10.59 25.85
N ILE A 41 -3.09 11.80 25.32
CA ILE A 41 -3.96 12.95 25.64
C ILE A 41 -5.40 12.70 25.18
N LEU A 42 -5.57 12.17 23.95
CA LEU A 42 -6.90 11.90 23.40
C LEU A 42 -7.66 10.79 24.12
N GLU A 43 -6.96 9.85 24.77
CA GLU A 43 -7.61 8.81 25.59
C GLU A 43 -8.16 9.34 26.92
N LEU A 44 -7.73 10.51 27.39
CA LEU A 44 -8.25 11.12 28.63
C LEU A 44 -9.76 11.39 28.57
N THR A 45 -10.32 11.62 27.40
CA THR A 45 -11.74 11.98 27.20
C THR A 45 -12.53 10.98 26.37
N ARG A 46 -11.86 10.02 25.71
CA ARG A 46 -12.50 9.05 24.81
C ARG A 46 -13.43 8.11 25.58
N ALA A 47 -14.66 7.88 25.09
CA ALA A 47 -15.61 6.89 25.61
C ALA A 47 -15.77 6.95 27.14
N GLY A 48 -16.00 8.15 27.68
CA GLY A 48 -16.14 8.39 29.12
C GLY A 48 -14.83 8.71 29.84
N GLY A 49 -13.72 8.66 29.14
CA GLY A 49 -12.41 9.06 29.66
C GLY A 49 -11.77 8.10 30.65
N GLY A 50 -10.59 8.47 31.12
CA GLY A 50 -9.82 7.75 32.13
C GLY A 50 -8.36 8.21 32.16
N PRO A 51 -7.56 7.76 33.15
CA PRO A 51 -6.16 8.18 33.26
C PRO A 51 -5.33 7.61 32.12
N ALA A 52 -4.36 8.38 31.64
CA ALA A 52 -3.32 7.95 30.74
C ALA A 52 -1.95 8.12 31.41
N HIS A 53 -1.01 7.25 31.11
CA HIS A 53 0.34 7.29 31.65
C HIS A 53 1.33 7.60 30.53
N ILE A 54 2.16 8.64 30.74
CA ILE A 54 3.24 9.01 29.84
C ILE A 54 4.56 8.88 30.60
N ASN A 55 5.40 7.93 30.21
CA ASN A 55 6.74 7.79 30.75
C ASN A 55 7.75 8.48 29.83
N LEU A 56 8.45 9.49 30.37
CA LEU A 56 9.40 10.30 29.63
C LEU A 56 10.83 9.91 30.01
N GLU A 57 11.62 9.50 29.00
CA GLU A 57 13.06 9.40 29.17
C GLU A 57 13.69 10.76 28.97
N THR A 58 14.51 11.18 29.91
CA THR A 58 15.16 12.49 29.88
C THR A 58 16.68 12.36 30.07
N THR A 59 17.41 13.32 29.51
CA THR A 59 18.85 13.47 29.69
C THR A 59 19.15 14.76 30.45
N TYR A 60 20.32 14.81 31.09
CA TYR A 60 20.77 16.06 31.69
C TYR A 60 21.09 17.09 30.60
N SER A 61 20.56 18.30 30.77
CA SER A 61 20.88 19.46 29.93
C SER A 61 21.42 20.59 30.80
N SER A 62 22.48 21.22 30.35
CA SER A 62 22.99 22.48 30.93
C SER A 62 22.49 23.70 30.18
N ASN A 63 21.65 23.53 29.16
CA ASN A 63 21.07 24.63 28.39
C ASN A 63 19.77 25.09 29.03
N PHE A 64 19.82 26.26 29.66
CA PHE A 64 18.68 26.94 30.29
C PHE A 64 18.26 28.22 29.53
N SER A 65 18.66 28.33 28.26
CA SER A 65 18.37 29.51 27.42
C SER A 65 17.03 29.45 26.70
N VAL A 66 16.24 28.37 26.85
CA VAL A 66 14.94 28.24 26.23
C VAL A 66 13.91 29.05 27.05
N GLU A 67 13.47 30.17 26.51
CA GLU A 67 12.46 31.05 27.14
C GLU A 67 11.03 30.64 26.73
N ASN A 68 10.85 30.19 25.52
CA ASN A 68 9.55 29.75 24.99
C ASN A 68 9.62 28.32 24.48
N LEU A 69 8.61 27.51 24.77
CA LEU A 69 8.48 26.20 24.20
C LEU A 69 8.12 26.29 22.71
N PRO A 70 8.70 25.46 21.84
CA PRO A 70 8.32 25.42 20.45
C PRO A 70 6.86 24.98 20.30
N GLU A 71 6.19 25.44 19.26
CA GLU A 71 4.87 24.94 18.89
C GLU A 71 4.98 23.45 18.52
N ALA A 72 4.03 22.66 19.00
CA ALA A 72 3.92 21.24 18.70
C ALA A 72 2.59 20.98 18.00
N ARG A 73 2.60 19.99 17.08
CA ARG A 73 1.39 19.57 16.40
C ARG A 73 0.41 18.91 17.39
N ALA A 74 -0.82 19.41 17.41
CA ALA A 74 -1.94 18.79 18.10
C ALA A 74 -2.80 17.97 17.10
N ILE A 75 -3.20 16.77 17.50
CA ILE A 75 -4.15 15.93 16.80
C ILE A 75 -5.48 16.00 17.54
N PHE A 76 -6.59 16.14 16.81
CA PHE A 76 -7.93 16.23 17.38
C PHE A 76 -8.76 15.03 16.98
N ARG A 77 -9.57 14.51 17.90
CA ARG A 77 -10.57 13.48 17.62
C ARG A 77 -11.95 14.14 17.54
N ILE A 78 -12.69 13.80 16.48
CA ILE A 78 -14.02 14.34 16.18
C ILE A 78 -15.01 13.18 16.15
N GLY A 79 -16.03 13.23 16.99
CA GLY A 79 -17.17 12.31 16.98
C GLY A 79 -18.39 12.92 16.31
N TYR A 80 -19.50 12.15 16.26
CA TYR A 80 -20.74 12.57 15.57
C TYR A 80 -21.37 13.85 16.11
N THR A 81 -21.18 14.14 17.40
CA THR A 81 -21.80 15.29 18.11
C THR A 81 -20.90 16.51 18.19
N ASP A 82 -19.65 16.37 17.76
CA ASP A 82 -18.68 17.47 17.84
C ASP A 82 -18.86 18.47 16.70
N THR A 83 -18.27 19.65 16.88
CA THR A 83 -18.20 20.65 15.81
C THR A 83 -17.18 20.22 14.77
N PHE A 84 -17.65 20.09 13.53
CA PHE A 84 -16.79 19.71 12.41
C PHE A 84 -15.95 20.91 11.93
N PRO A 85 -14.64 20.71 11.69
CA PRO A 85 -13.80 21.75 11.10
C PRO A 85 -14.22 22.04 9.65
N SER A 86 -13.92 23.26 9.19
CA SER A 86 -14.09 23.60 7.77
C SER A 86 -13.08 22.83 6.93
N LEU A 87 -13.49 22.38 5.73
CA LEU A 87 -12.55 21.85 4.75
C LEU A 87 -11.52 22.92 4.36
N PRO A 88 -10.24 22.59 4.26
CA PRO A 88 -9.25 23.46 3.62
C PRO A 88 -9.63 23.77 2.17
N GLU A 89 -9.36 24.99 1.72
CA GLU A 89 -9.46 25.32 0.30
C GLU A 89 -8.32 24.67 -0.49
N GLY A 90 -8.57 24.28 -1.74
CA GLY A 90 -7.55 23.77 -2.64
C GLY A 90 -7.77 22.30 -3.06
N ARG A 91 -6.68 21.60 -3.29
CA ARG A 91 -6.67 20.23 -3.84
C ARG A 91 -6.92 19.19 -2.77
N ILE A 92 -7.98 18.41 -2.93
CA ILE A 92 -8.37 17.36 -1.97
C ILE A 92 -8.21 15.99 -2.61
N GLY A 93 -7.46 15.11 -1.93
CA GLY A 93 -7.34 13.70 -2.28
C GLY A 93 -7.99 12.81 -1.23
N ILE A 94 -8.73 11.79 -1.65
CA ILE A 94 -9.21 10.73 -0.77
C ILE A 94 -8.31 9.52 -1.00
N PHE A 95 -7.41 9.24 -0.06
CA PHE A 95 -6.57 8.05 -0.10
C PHE A 95 -7.29 6.88 0.55
N VAL A 96 -7.45 5.81 -0.22
CA VAL A 96 -8.13 4.60 0.22
C VAL A 96 -7.13 3.46 0.33
N GLY A 97 -6.84 3.03 1.55
CA GLY A 97 -6.06 1.82 1.80
C GLY A 97 -6.86 0.54 1.49
N ALA A 98 -6.44 -0.60 2.02
CA ALA A 98 -7.21 -1.83 1.88
C ALA A 98 -8.60 -1.64 2.50
N HIS A 99 -9.64 -1.98 1.73
CA HIS A 99 -11.02 -1.72 2.13
C HIS A 99 -11.92 -2.91 1.80
N LYS A 100 -12.88 -3.17 2.69
CA LYS A 100 -13.95 -4.13 2.41
C LYS A 100 -14.75 -3.72 1.18
N LYS A 101 -15.62 -4.60 0.69
CA LYS A 101 -16.54 -4.28 -0.38
C LYS A 101 -17.37 -3.04 -0.03
N TRP A 102 -17.43 -2.09 -0.96
CA TRP A 102 -18.17 -0.85 -0.81
C TRP A 102 -19.68 -1.06 -0.94
N SER A 103 -20.45 -0.40 -0.07
CA SER A 103 -21.87 -0.26 -0.27
C SER A 103 -22.16 0.81 -1.34
N ASN A 104 -23.35 0.74 -1.95
CA ASN A 104 -23.80 1.81 -2.85
C ASN A 104 -23.93 3.15 -2.12
N GLU A 105 -24.33 3.12 -0.85
CA GLU A 105 -24.44 4.32 -0.01
C GLU A 105 -23.10 5.02 0.14
N LEU A 106 -22.05 4.29 0.55
CA LEU A 106 -20.70 4.86 0.69
C LEU A 106 -20.15 5.34 -0.65
N THR A 107 -20.33 4.55 -1.73
CA THR A 107 -19.89 4.96 -3.07
C THR A 107 -20.54 6.27 -3.50
N ASN A 108 -21.85 6.38 -3.33
CA ASN A 108 -22.60 7.59 -3.69
C ASN A 108 -22.20 8.80 -2.83
N ALA A 109 -21.96 8.59 -1.53
CA ALA A 109 -21.51 9.65 -0.63
C ALA A 109 -20.13 10.21 -1.02
N VAL A 110 -19.20 9.32 -1.38
CA VAL A 110 -17.86 9.72 -1.86
C VAL A 110 -17.94 10.39 -3.23
N ASP A 111 -18.74 9.86 -4.17
CA ASP A 111 -18.93 10.48 -5.48
C ASP A 111 -19.54 11.89 -5.35
N ALA A 112 -20.52 12.07 -4.46
CA ALA A 112 -21.12 13.38 -4.20
C ALA A 112 -20.13 14.36 -3.58
N PHE A 113 -19.30 13.88 -2.64
CA PHE A 113 -18.23 14.68 -2.04
C PHE A 113 -17.22 15.14 -3.10
N CYS A 114 -16.75 14.22 -3.95
CA CYS A 114 -15.81 14.57 -5.02
C CYS A 114 -16.40 15.59 -5.99
N ALA A 115 -17.67 15.44 -6.36
CA ALA A 115 -18.38 16.38 -7.24
C ALA A 115 -18.51 17.79 -6.61
N ALA A 116 -18.74 17.86 -5.29
CA ALA A 116 -18.87 19.15 -4.58
C ALA A 116 -17.52 19.86 -4.44
N HIS A 117 -16.44 19.14 -4.13
CA HIS A 117 -15.16 19.69 -3.69
C HIS A 117 -14.01 19.52 -4.68
N ASP A 118 -14.26 19.14 -5.94
CA ASP A 118 -13.22 18.86 -6.95
C ASP A 118 -12.14 17.90 -6.44
N ALA A 119 -12.57 16.77 -5.85
CA ALA A 119 -11.67 15.82 -5.21
C ALA A 119 -11.42 14.59 -6.10
N VAL A 120 -10.33 13.87 -5.85
CA VAL A 120 -9.95 12.61 -6.51
C VAL A 120 -9.85 11.48 -5.51
N VAL A 121 -10.21 10.25 -5.91
CA VAL A 121 -10.07 9.05 -5.08
C VAL A 121 -8.85 8.25 -5.52
N LEU A 122 -7.84 8.25 -4.67
CA LEU A 122 -6.54 7.62 -4.89
C LEU A 122 -6.58 6.18 -4.35
N CYS A 123 -6.55 5.23 -5.27
CA CYS A 123 -6.74 3.82 -4.99
C CYS A 123 -5.49 2.98 -5.26
N ASP A 124 -5.32 1.90 -4.52
CA ASP A 124 -4.63 0.71 -4.96
C ASP A 124 -5.64 -0.39 -5.34
N GLN A 125 -5.17 -1.59 -5.68
CA GLN A 125 -6.07 -2.67 -6.06
C GLN A 125 -6.94 -3.16 -4.89
N THR A 126 -6.47 -3.05 -3.65
CA THR A 126 -7.21 -3.50 -2.45
C THR A 126 -8.22 -2.47 -1.94
N SER A 127 -8.23 -1.26 -2.49
CA SER A 127 -9.14 -0.19 -2.10
C SER A 127 -10.61 -0.47 -2.41
N ASN A 128 -10.89 -1.33 -3.40
CA ASN A 128 -12.22 -1.77 -3.82
C ASN A 128 -13.24 -0.66 -4.17
N TYR A 129 -12.85 0.61 -4.17
CA TYR A 129 -13.70 1.68 -4.68
C TYR A 129 -13.81 1.59 -6.22
N ARG A 130 -15.03 1.65 -6.75
CA ARG A 130 -15.33 1.50 -8.19
C ARG A 130 -16.20 2.65 -8.73
N GLY A 131 -16.30 3.75 -7.95
CA GLY A 131 -17.04 4.95 -8.32
C GLY A 131 -16.38 5.76 -9.43
N LYS A 132 -16.96 6.95 -9.71
CA LYS A 132 -16.56 7.81 -10.83
C LYS A 132 -15.13 8.34 -10.71
N TYR A 133 -14.71 8.72 -9.50
CA TYR A 133 -13.50 9.51 -9.26
C TYR A 133 -12.25 8.68 -8.93
N ARG A 134 -12.26 7.38 -9.28
CA ARG A 134 -11.17 6.44 -9.07
C ARG A 134 -9.95 6.72 -9.95
N VAL A 135 -8.77 6.74 -9.36
CA VAL A 135 -7.47 6.68 -10.05
C VAL A 135 -6.53 5.73 -9.31
N LEU A 136 -5.84 4.85 -10.04
CA LEU A 136 -4.71 4.09 -9.48
C LEU A 136 -3.49 5.01 -9.39
N PHE A 137 -3.13 5.37 -8.16
CA PHE A 137 -2.06 6.34 -7.92
C PHE A 137 -0.64 5.81 -8.17
N SER A 138 -0.45 4.49 -8.03
CA SER A 138 0.90 3.89 -7.95
C SER A 138 1.77 4.17 -9.16
N LEU A 139 1.20 4.14 -10.38
CA LEU A 139 1.98 4.42 -11.59
C LEU A 139 2.49 5.88 -11.61
N VAL A 140 1.65 6.82 -11.16
CA VAL A 140 1.96 8.26 -11.16
C VAL A 140 2.97 8.60 -10.08
N THR A 141 2.81 8.04 -8.87
CA THR A 141 3.63 8.43 -7.71
C THR A 141 4.93 7.66 -7.57
N SER A 142 5.11 6.56 -8.32
CA SER A 142 6.32 5.72 -8.21
C SER A 142 7.47 6.12 -9.15
N GLN A 143 7.35 7.22 -9.89
CA GLN A 143 8.39 7.64 -10.85
C GLN A 143 9.66 8.13 -10.13
N ASP A 144 10.84 7.56 -10.50
CA ASP A 144 12.11 7.91 -9.85
C ASP A 144 12.62 9.31 -10.27
N LYS A 145 12.30 9.74 -11.48
CA LYS A 145 12.85 10.96 -12.10
C LYS A 145 11.77 11.95 -12.54
N TYR A 146 10.56 11.80 -11.99
CA TYR A 146 9.43 12.66 -12.28
C TYR A 146 8.54 12.80 -11.06
N CYS A 147 8.03 14.00 -10.86
CA CYS A 147 7.00 14.26 -9.84
C CYS A 147 5.83 14.96 -10.51
N ALA A 148 4.71 14.29 -10.57
CA ALA A 148 3.49 14.85 -11.18
C ALA A 148 3.03 16.09 -10.39
N LYS A 149 2.62 17.13 -11.11
CA LYS A 149 2.12 18.37 -10.47
C LYS A 149 0.82 18.16 -9.70
N CYS A 150 0.01 17.20 -10.13
CA CYS A 150 -1.20 16.82 -9.42
C CYS A 150 -0.92 16.14 -8.06
N ASN A 151 0.30 15.66 -7.82
CA ASN A 151 0.70 15.00 -6.57
C ASN A 151 1.08 16.01 -5.47
N ASP A 152 0.35 17.11 -5.34
CA ASP A 152 0.47 18.13 -4.29
C ASP A 152 -0.93 18.47 -3.79
N PHE A 153 -1.21 18.15 -2.51
CA PHE A 153 -2.52 18.22 -1.91
C PHE A 153 -2.54 19.23 -0.75
N ASP A 154 -3.61 20.00 -0.65
CA ASP A 154 -3.89 20.80 0.53
C ASP A 154 -4.45 19.91 1.65
N LEU A 155 -5.26 18.90 1.28
CA LEU A 155 -5.82 17.92 2.20
C LEU A 155 -5.79 16.51 1.60
N ILE A 156 -5.33 15.54 2.40
CA ILE A 156 -5.58 14.12 2.16
C ILE A 156 -6.56 13.58 3.21
N ILE A 157 -7.67 13.02 2.78
CA ILE A 157 -8.59 12.26 3.62
C ILE A 157 -8.25 10.77 3.49
N HIS A 158 -7.77 10.18 4.57
CA HIS A 158 -7.34 8.79 4.60
C HIS A 158 -8.44 7.90 5.18
N ILE A 159 -8.90 6.93 4.40
CA ILE A 159 -9.88 5.90 4.80
C ILE A 159 -9.35 4.49 4.50
N GLY A 160 -10.02 3.47 5.05
CA GLY A 160 -9.60 2.08 4.92
C GLY A 160 -8.41 1.73 5.81
N ASP A 161 -7.83 0.55 5.58
CA ASP A 161 -6.72 -0.01 6.36
C ASP A 161 -5.36 0.18 5.67
N ILE A 162 -4.38 -0.66 6.00
CA ILE A 162 -3.02 -0.57 5.47
C ILE A 162 -3.03 -0.87 3.96
N SER A 163 -2.53 0.06 3.16
CA SER A 163 -2.31 -0.15 1.72
C SER A 163 -1.11 -1.07 1.47
N GLY A 164 -1.22 -1.94 0.48
CA GLY A 164 -0.08 -2.72 -0.02
C GLY A 164 0.85 -1.96 -0.96
N ALA A 165 0.49 -0.74 -1.34
CA ALA A 165 1.31 0.17 -2.12
C ALA A 165 2.14 1.09 -1.20
N TYR A 166 3.14 1.75 -1.78
CA TYR A 166 3.88 2.83 -1.11
C TYR A 166 3.30 4.18 -1.56
N PRO A 167 2.37 4.78 -0.80
CA PRO A 167 1.87 6.09 -1.13
C PRO A 167 2.97 7.14 -0.91
N CYS A 168 3.23 7.95 -1.92
CA CYS A 168 4.19 9.05 -1.85
C CYS A 168 3.48 10.32 -2.30
N PHE A 169 2.71 10.92 -1.39
CA PHE A 169 1.97 12.15 -1.63
C PHE A 169 2.63 13.33 -0.91
N ALA A 170 2.64 14.48 -1.56
CA ALA A 170 2.91 15.75 -0.89
C ALA A 170 1.57 16.29 -0.36
N SER A 171 1.41 16.39 0.96
CA SER A 171 0.20 16.94 1.57
C SER A 171 0.52 17.96 2.64
N ARG A 172 -0.35 18.97 2.82
CA ARG A 172 -0.22 19.96 3.89
C ARG A 172 -0.93 19.52 5.15
N GLU A 173 -2.05 18.81 4.98
CA GLU A 173 -2.88 18.35 6.09
C GLU A 173 -3.44 16.96 5.79
N GLU A 174 -3.58 16.10 6.81
CA GLU A 174 -4.20 14.79 6.72
C GLU A 174 -5.36 14.68 7.71
N TRP A 175 -6.48 14.11 7.25
CA TRP A 175 -7.63 13.73 8.06
C TRP A 175 -7.83 12.22 7.96
N ARG A 176 -7.94 11.56 9.09
CA ARG A 176 -8.26 10.13 9.14
C ARG A 176 -9.74 9.94 9.45
N VAL A 177 -10.45 9.13 8.67
CA VAL A 177 -11.84 8.75 8.95
C VAL A 177 -11.91 7.25 9.14
N ASN A 178 -12.28 6.80 10.33
CA ASN A 178 -12.45 5.39 10.64
C ASN A 178 -13.27 5.22 11.93
N PRO A 179 -14.25 4.29 12.00
CA PRO A 179 -15.02 4.02 13.21
C PRO A 179 -14.19 3.62 14.43
N ASP A 180 -12.96 3.10 14.25
CA ASP A 180 -12.08 2.72 15.35
C ASP A 180 -11.47 3.94 16.08
N GLY A 181 -11.47 5.13 15.46
CA GLY A 181 -10.87 6.35 15.99
C GLY A 181 -9.37 6.27 16.29
N GLU A 182 -8.66 5.29 15.69
CA GLU A 182 -7.23 5.13 15.86
C GLU A 182 -6.42 6.22 15.16
N ILE A 183 -5.35 6.66 15.82
CA ILE A 183 -4.41 7.61 15.25
C ILE A 183 -3.44 6.85 14.36
N ARG A 184 -3.58 7.04 13.04
CA ARG A 184 -2.67 6.53 12.01
C ARG A 184 -2.18 7.72 11.18
N ASP A 185 -0.96 8.17 11.45
CA ASP A 185 -0.34 9.33 10.81
C ASP A 185 0.55 8.88 9.65
N THR A 186 -0.09 8.41 8.59
CA THR A 186 0.57 7.79 7.44
C THR A 186 1.45 8.77 6.65
N PHE A 187 1.04 10.04 6.58
CA PHE A 187 1.71 11.08 5.79
C PHE A 187 2.42 12.13 6.64
N ASN A 188 2.53 11.92 7.96
CA ASN A 188 3.17 12.80 8.94
C ASN A 188 2.52 14.19 9.11
N HIS A 189 1.28 14.35 8.64
CA HIS A 189 0.53 15.62 8.66
C HIS A 189 -0.88 15.46 9.24
N LEU A 190 -1.13 14.39 10.01
CA LEU A 190 -2.42 14.10 10.63
C LEU A 190 -2.81 15.23 11.59
N LYS A 191 -4.00 15.79 11.40
CA LYS A 191 -4.59 16.83 12.24
C LYS A 191 -5.89 16.41 12.88
N TYR A 192 -6.77 15.75 12.13
CA TYR A 192 -8.06 15.29 12.64
C TYR A 192 -8.25 13.79 12.45
N VAL A 193 -8.81 13.13 13.46
CA VAL A 193 -9.29 11.75 13.42
C VAL A 193 -10.80 11.77 13.64
N PHE A 194 -11.57 11.40 12.64
CA PHE A 194 -13.02 11.31 12.71
C PHE A 194 -13.40 9.88 13.12
N GLU A 195 -13.85 9.72 14.37
CA GLU A 195 -14.32 8.45 14.93
C GLU A 195 -15.78 8.23 14.54
N MET A 196 -16.01 7.87 13.28
CA MET A 196 -17.35 7.69 12.70
C MET A 196 -17.31 6.86 11.41
N ASP A 197 -18.51 6.47 10.95
CA ASP A 197 -18.66 5.82 9.65
C ASP A 197 -18.28 6.77 8.50
N GLU A 198 -17.59 6.22 7.52
CA GLU A 198 -17.11 6.96 6.35
C GLU A 198 -18.28 7.60 5.56
N ALA A 199 -19.39 6.85 5.37
CA ALA A 199 -20.57 7.39 4.67
C ALA A 199 -21.13 8.64 5.38
N ALA A 200 -21.23 8.61 6.70
CA ALA A 200 -21.73 9.76 7.48
C ALA A 200 -20.81 10.99 7.35
N PHE A 201 -19.49 10.75 7.34
CA PHE A 201 -18.51 11.82 7.13
C PHE A 201 -18.70 12.49 5.76
N PHE A 202 -18.69 11.71 4.68
CA PHE A 202 -18.78 12.25 3.32
C PHE A 202 -20.14 12.89 3.04
N GLN A 203 -21.24 12.32 3.52
CA GLN A 203 -22.58 12.90 3.40
C GLN A 203 -22.63 14.30 4.04
N ARG A 204 -22.10 14.42 5.27
CA ARG A 204 -22.13 15.69 5.99
C ARG A 204 -21.37 16.80 5.30
N TYR A 205 -20.21 16.51 4.70
CA TYR A 205 -19.45 17.52 3.98
C TYR A 205 -20.01 17.81 2.58
N SER A 206 -20.63 16.85 1.92
CA SER A 206 -21.30 17.07 0.62
C SER A 206 -22.52 17.99 0.73
N GLU A 207 -23.20 18.03 1.90
CA GLU A 207 -24.35 18.89 2.14
C GLU A 207 -23.98 20.37 2.34
N GLN A 208 -22.74 20.67 2.67
CA GLN A 208 -22.27 22.03 2.98
C GLN A 208 -21.98 22.87 1.73
N ASP A 209 -21.63 22.25 0.60
CA ASP A 209 -21.34 22.93 -0.66
C ASP A 209 -22.19 22.33 -1.80
N LYS A 210 -23.39 22.86 -1.99
CA LYS A 210 -24.28 22.47 -3.09
C LYS A 210 -23.99 23.34 -4.31
N SER A 211 -23.00 22.94 -5.10
CA SER A 211 -22.80 23.45 -6.46
C SER A 211 -23.78 22.76 -7.41
N ASP A 212 -24.45 23.51 -8.28
CA ASP A 212 -25.37 22.97 -9.30
C ASP A 212 -24.59 22.22 -10.41
N GLU A 213 -23.29 22.46 -10.57
CA GLU A 213 -22.44 21.78 -11.54
C GLU A 213 -21.35 20.95 -10.83
N PRO A 214 -21.18 19.67 -11.22
CA PRO A 214 -20.11 18.82 -10.67
C PRO A 214 -18.73 19.40 -10.99
N LYS A 215 -17.89 19.47 -9.97
CA LYS A 215 -16.48 19.82 -10.13
C LYS A 215 -15.69 18.53 -10.34
N ASP A 216 -14.90 18.41 -11.42
CA ASP A 216 -14.11 17.21 -11.72
C ASP A 216 -12.77 17.52 -12.44
N ALA A 217 -12.34 18.78 -12.41
CA ALA A 217 -11.11 19.21 -13.06
C ALA A 217 -9.86 18.51 -12.47
N PHE A 218 -9.79 18.41 -11.15
CA PHE A 218 -8.67 17.76 -10.47
C PHE A 218 -8.64 16.25 -10.70
N PHE A 219 -9.82 15.60 -10.73
CA PHE A 219 -9.90 14.19 -11.13
C PHE A 219 -9.39 13.98 -12.56
N HIS A 220 -9.79 14.83 -13.52
CA HIS A 220 -9.32 14.72 -14.90
C HIS A 220 -7.83 15.01 -15.06
N GLU A 221 -7.25 15.88 -14.23
CA GLU A 221 -5.79 16.08 -14.19
C GLU A 221 -5.08 14.77 -13.83
N TRP A 222 -5.52 14.08 -12.78
CA TRP A 222 -4.98 12.79 -12.36
C TRP A 222 -5.22 11.67 -13.38
N GLU A 223 -6.42 11.58 -13.91
CA GLU A 223 -6.77 10.59 -14.94
C GLU A 223 -5.92 10.75 -16.20
N SER A 224 -5.72 12.00 -16.64
CA SER A 224 -4.88 12.31 -17.80
C SER A 224 -3.42 11.95 -17.53
N GLU A 225 -2.91 12.26 -16.36
CA GLU A 225 -1.54 11.91 -15.95
C GLU A 225 -1.33 10.40 -15.96
N TYR A 226 -2.24 9.64 -15.34
CA TYR A 226 -2.20 8.17 -15.36
C TYR A 226 -2.23 7.63 -16.79
N ARG A 227 -3.15 8.10 -17.65
CA ARG A 227 -3.28 7.63 -19.04
C ARG A 227 -2.05 7.95 -19.87
N ASN A 228 -1.47 9.13 -19.71
CA ASN A 228 -0.23 9.54 -20.40
C ASN A 228 0.92 8.62 -20.01
N MET A 229 1.11 8.36 -18.71
CA MET A 229 2.14 7.43 -18.24
C MET A 229 1.90 6.01 -18.74
N TYR A 230 0.66 5.52 -18.63
CA TYR A 230 0.32 4.17 -19.10
C TYR A 230 0.66 3.98 -20.58
N SER A 231 0.34 4.97 -21.43
CA SER A 231 0.65 4.92 -22.86
C SER A 231 2.14 5.02 -23.18
N ALA A 232 2.93 5.61 -22.30
CA ALA A 232 4.37 5.77 -22.44
C ALA A 232 5.17 4.56 -21.92
N ILE A 233 4.54 3.56 -21.31
CA ILE A 233 5.22 2.33 -20.85
C ILE A 233 5.83 1.62 -22.04
N LYS A 234 7.16 1.49 -22.02
CA LYS A 234 7.93 0.76 -23.02
C LYS A 234 7.65 -0.74 -22.97
N GLU A 235 8.15 -1.48 -23.96
CA GLU A 235 8.07 -2.94 -23.93
C GLU A 235 8.70 -3.50 -22.64
N LEU A 236 7.93 -4.35 -21.95
CA LEU A 236 8.35 -4.97 -20.70
C LEU A 236 8.97 -6.35 -20.96
N PRO A 237 10.03 -6.73 -20.27
CA PRO A 237 10.51 -8.12 -20.27
C PRO A 237 9.45 -9.04 -19.65
N PHE A 238 9.62 -10.34 -19.84
CA PHE A 238 8.71 -11.35 -19.28
C PHE A 238 8.88 -11.39 -17.76
N SER A 239 7.93 -10.85 -17.03
CA SER A 239 8.00 -10.54 -15.60
C SER A 239 6.62 -10.47 -14.98
N ASN A 240 6.55 -10.40 -13.65
CA ASN A 240 5.31 -10.18 -12.90
C ASN A 240 4.54 -8.93 -13.39
N ILE A 241 5.27 -7.84 -13.68
CA ILE A 241 4.68 -6.60 -14.21
C ILE A 241 4.11 -6.81 -15.63
N TYR A 242 4.78 -7.58 -16.48
CA TYR A 242 4.25 -7.95 -17.79
C TYR A 242 2.97 -8.78 -17.67
N ILE A 243 2.97 -9.77 -16.77
CA ILE A 243 1.81 -10.61 -16.48
C ILE A 243 0.65 -9.77 -15.96
N ALA A 244 0.89 -8.89 -14.99
CA ALA A 244 -0.12 -7.98 -14.46
C ALA A 244 -0.71 -7.08 -15.56
N LYS A 245 0.12 -6.49 -16.43
CA LYS A 245 -0.33 -5.66 -17.56
C LYS A 245 -1.20 -6.45 -18.54
N THR A 246 -0.79 -7.69 -18.88
CA THR A 246 -1.49 -8.50 -19.87
C THR A 246 -2.80 -9.05 -19.31
N MET A 247 -2.80 -9.53 -18.05
CA MET A 247 -3.94 -10.20 -17.46
C MET A 247 -4.99 -9.24 -16.89
N SER A 248 -4.59 -8.06 -16.38
CA SER A 248 -5.51 -7.13 -15.73
C SER A 248 -6.71 -6.72 -16.59
N ALA A 249 -6.48 -6.56 -17.90
CA ALA A 249 -7.52 -6.16 -18.85
C ALA A 249 -8.44 -7.31 -19.29
N CYS A 250 -8.05 -8.58 -19.07
CA CYS A 250 -8.78 -9.74 -19.58
C CYS A 250 -9.31 -10.67 -18.47
N ILE A 251 -9.16 -10.30 -17.21
CA ILE A 251 -9.77 -11.05 -16.10
C ILE A 251 -11.29 -11.09 -16.28
N PRO A 252 -11.94 -12.25 -16.13
CA PRO A 252 -13.39 -12.35 -16.28
C PRO A 252 -14.14 -11.45 -15.30
N GLU A 253 -15.17 -10.78 -15.78
CA GLU A 253 -16.06 -9.97 -14.95
C GLU A 253 -16.70 -10.78 -13.83
N ASN A 254 -17.06 -10.10 -12.74
CA ASN A 254 -17.67 -10.69 -11.54
C ASN A 254 -16.81 -11.77 -10.86
N SER A 255 -15.49 -11.78 -11.12
CA SER A 255 -14.53 -12.63 -10.44
C SER A 255 -14.08 -12.04 -9.11
N ILE A 256 -13.43 -12.89 -8.30
CA ILE A 256 -12.61 -12.48 -7.16
C ILE A 256 -11.15 -12.66 -7.56
N LEU A 257 -10.34 -11.65 -7.34
CA LEU A 257 -8.89 -11.66 -7.56
C LEU A 257 -8.18 -11.54 -6.21
N HIS A 258 -7.47 -12.59 -5.81
CA HIS A 258 -6.64 -12.60 -4.62
C HIS A 258 -5.18 -12.42 -5.01
N LEU A 259 -4.57 -11.31 -4.60
CA LEU A 259 -3.19 -10.97 -4.96
C LEU A 259 -2.25 -11.27 -3.80
N GLY A 260 -1.17 -11.98 -4.09
CA GLY A 260 -0.06 -12.15 -3.17
C GLY A 260 0.54 -10.79 -2.80
N ILE A 261 0.87 -10.63 -1.52
CA ILE A 261 1.48 -9.38 -1.03
C ILE A 261 2.86 -9.14 -1.63
N LEU A 262 3.37 -7.93 -1.51
CA LEU A 262 4.65 -7.43 -2.01
C LEU A 262 4.66 -7.35 -3.55
N ASN A 263 5.61 -8.01 -4.23
CA ASN A 263 5.84 -7.82 -5.66
C ASN A 263 4.61 -8.07 -6.53
N THR A 264 3.79 -9.07 -6.22
CA THR A 264 2.57 -9.35 -6.99
C THR A 264 1.57 -8.20 -6.87
N LEU A 265 1.17 -7.85 -5.66
CA LEU A 265 0.22 -6.74 -5.43
C LEU A 265 0.75 -5.42 -6.02
N ARG A 266 2.04 -5.11 -5.81
CA ARG A 266 2.67 -3.89 -6.35
C ARG A 266 2.67 -3.83 -7.86
N SER A 267 2.92 -4.95 -8.53
CA SER A 267 2.86 -5.05 -10.00
C SER A 267 1.45 -4.79 -10.52
N TRP A 268 0.44 -5.32 -9.85
CA TRP A 268 -0.96 -5.13 -10.22
C TRP A 268 -1.47 -3.71 -9.94
N ASN A 269 -0.91 -3.01 -8.97
CA ASN A 269 -1.26 -1.62 -8.64
C ASN A 269 -0.94 -0.61 -9.76
N PHE A 270 -0.25 -1.01 -10.81
CA PHE A 270 -0.01 -0.16 -11.98
C PHE A 270 -1.12 -0.22 -13.03
N PHE A 271 -2.01 -1.21 -12.99
CA PHE A 271 -2.93 -1.52 -14.08
C PHE A 271 -4.37 -1.68 -13.61
N GLU A 272 -5.32 -0.99 -14.26
CA GLU A 272 -6.72 -1.12 -13.93
C GLU A 272 -7.29 -2.49 -14.30
N THR A 273 -8.25 -2.94 -13.51
CA THR A 273 -9.02 -4.18 -13.71
C THR A 273 -10.48 -3.85 -13.98
N PRO A 274 -11.27 -4.78 -14.56
CA PRO A 274 -12.71 -4.57 -14.74
C PRO A 274 -13.39 -4.19 -13.42
N LYS A 275 -14.34 -3.23 -13.47
CA LYS A 275 -14.99 -2.69 -12.27
C LYS A 275 -15.74 -3.71 -11.42
N SER A 276 -16.19 -4.80 -12.03
CA SER A 276 -16.93 -5.88 -11.36
C SER A 276 -16.04 -6.89 -10.62
N VAL A 277 -14.71 -6.81 -10.76
CA VAL A 277 -13.76 -7.70 -10.07
C VAL A 277 -13.53 -7.22 -8.64
N GLU A 278 -13.81 -8.09 -7.68
CA GLU A 278 -13.51 -7.85 -6.25
C GLU A 278 -12.07 -8.27 -5.97
N ILE A 279 -11.26 -7.40 -5.33
CA ILE A 279 -9.83 -7.66 -5.12
C ILE A 279 -9.50 -7.69 -3.64
N ALA A 280 -8.71 -8.68 -3.24
CA ALA A 280 -8.22 -8.84 -1.88
C ALA A 280 -6.72 -9.18 -1.85
N SER A 281 -6.08 -8.85 -0.75
CA SER A 281 -4.72 -9.24 -0.41
C SER A 281 -4.54 -9.26 1.10
N ASN A 282 -3.64 -10.09 1.61
CA ASN A 282 -3.37 -10.21 3.05
C ASN A 282 -2.48 -9.04 3.54
N THR A 283 -2.98 -7.81 3.46
CA THR A 283 -2.21 -6.60 3.80
C THR A 283 -2.03 -6.38 5.30
N GLY A 284 -2.90 -6.93 6.15
CA GLY A 284 -2.93 -6.61 7.58
C GLY A 284 -1.64 -6.92 8.34
N GLY A 285 -1.02 -8.08 8.08
CA GLY A 285 0.24 -8.48 8.71
C GLY A 285 1.46 -8.41 7.79
N PHE A 286 1.30 -8.06 6.53
CA PHE A 286 2.34 -8.12 5.49
C PHE A 286 3.05 -9.48 5.39
N GLY A 287 2.42 -10.57 5.90
CA GLY A 287 2.93 -11.93 5.81
C GLY A 287 2.68 -12.56 4.44
N ILE A 288 3.65 -13.35 3.99
CA ILE A 288 3.52 -14.15 2.75
C ILE A 288 2.78 -15.48 2.98
N ASP A 289 2.47 -15.81 4.21
CA ASP A 289 1.74 -16.98 4.65
C ASP A 289 0.22 -16.81 4.48
N GLY A 290 -0.50 -17.93 4.28
CA GLY A 290 -1.95 -17.97 4.26
C GLY A 290 -2.63 -17.33 3.05
N ILE A 291 -1.91 -17.01 1.97
CA ILE A 291 -2.47 -16.35 0.78
C ILE A 291 -3.42 -17.31 0.05
N MET A 292 -2.98 -18.54 -0.22
CA MET A 292 -3.81 -19.54 -0.90
C MET A 292 -4.95 -20.03 -0.01
N SER A 293 -4.72 -20.20 1.29
CA SER A 293 -5.75 -20.51 2.28
C SER A 293 -6.87 -19.49 2.26
N SER A 294 -6.54 -18.19 2.22
CA SER A 294 -7.52 -17.09 2.11
C SER A 294 -8.29 -17.14 0.79
N ALA A 295 -7.59 -17.40 -0.33
CA ALA A 295 -8.21 -17.52 -1.66
C ALA A 295 -9.15 -18.73 -1.75
N ILE A 296 -8.77 -19.88 -1.16
CA ILE A 296 -9.62 -21.07 -1.06
C ILE A 296 -10.86 -20.75 -0.22
N GLY A 297 -10.70 -20.06 0.91
CA GLY A 297 -11.82 -19.58 1.73
C GLY A 297 -12.78 -18.69 0.95
N ALA A 298 -12.25 -17.75 0.16
CA ALA A 298 -13.05 -16.91 -0.73
C ALA A 298 -13.79 -17.73 -1.80
N ALA A 299 -13.14 -18.74 -2.38
CA ALA A 299 -13.75 -19.63 -3.37
C ALA A 299 -14.90 -20.45 -2.79
N LEU A 300 -14.75 -20.94 -1.57
CA LEU A 300 -15.81 -21.67 -0.84
C LEU A 300 -16.99 -20.75 -0.49
N GLY A 301 -16.71 -19.50 -0.11
CA GLY A 301 -17.74 -18.54 0.30
C GLY A 301 -18.42 -17.78 -0.84
N SER A 302 -17.94 -17.91 -2.08
CA SER A 302 -18.35 -17.05 -3.20
C SER A 302 -19.49 -17.55 -4.06
N ALA A 303 -20.20 -18.62 -3.64
CA ALA A 303 -21.32 -19.20 -4.39
C ALA A 303 -21.00 -19.49 -5.87
N GLY A 304 -19.81 -20.02 -6.15
CA GLY A 304 -19.39 -20.46 -7.49
C GLY A 304 -18.81 -19.35 -8.37
N LYS A 305 -18.59 -18.14 -7.87
CA LYS A 305 -17.84 -17.11 -8.61
C LYS A 305 -16.42 -17.61 -8.87
N PRO A 306 -15.84 -17.30 -10.05
CA PRO A 306 -14.44 -17.63 -10.30
C PRO A 306 -13.51 -16.85 -9.37
N VAL A 307 -12.55 -17.56 -8.79
CA VAL A 307 -11.54 -16.97 -7.89
C VAL A 307 -10.16 -17.18 -8.49
N PHE A 308 -9.48 -16.10 -8.77
CA PHE A 308 -8.10 -16.07 -9.25
C PHE A 308 -7.17 -15.70 -8.09
N CYS A 309 -6.17 -16.54 -7.83
CA CYS A 309 -5.12 -16.29 -6.86
C CYS A 309 -3.78 -16.16 -7.60
N ILE A 310 -3.15 -14.98 -7.53
CA ILE A 310 -1.84 -14.75 -8.13
C ILE A 310 -0.82 -14.65 -7.00
N VAL A 311 0.15 -15.57 -6.98
CA VAL A 311 1.03 -15.75 -5.82
C VAL A 311 2.47 -16.01 -6.26
N GLY A 312 3.45 -15.44 -5.55
CA GLY A 312 4.87 -15.76 -5.73
C GLY A 312 5.24 -17.13 -5.15
N ASP A 313 6.36 -17.68 -5.59
CA ASP A 313 6.83 -19.01 -5.21
C ASP A 313 7.07 -19.17 -3.69
N LEU A 314 7.72 -18.21 -3.02
CA LEU A 314 7.91 -18.30 -1.58
C LEU A 314 6.57 -18.42 -0.85
N ALA A 315 5.59 -17.58 -1.18
CA ALA A 315 4.27 -17.60 -0.57
C ALA A 315 3.51 -18.89 -0.91
N PHE A 316 3.64 -19.40 -2.15
CA PHE A 316 3.05 -20.66 -2.56
C PHE A 316 3.58 -21.82 -1.72
N PHE A 317 4.91 -21.96 -1.57
CA PHE A 317 5.49 -23.06 -0.81
C PHE A 317 5.27 -22.94 0.70
N TYR A 318 5.09 -21.72 1.22
CA TYR A 318 4.68 -21.52 2.62
C TYR A 318 3.27 -22.03 2.92
N ASP A 319 2.36 -21.95 1.96
CA ASP A 319 0.93 -22.28 2.12
C ASP A 319 0.47 -23.44 1.22
N MET A 320 1.42 -24.17 0.58
CA MET A 320 1.08 -25.23 -0.38
C MET A 320 0.23 -26.35 0.24
N ASN A 321 0.35 -26.58 1.55
CA ASN A 321 -0.43 -27.59 2.25
C ASN A 321 -1.95 -27.31 2.18
N SER A 322 -2.36 -26.06 1.97
CA SER A 322 -3.77 -25.70 1.81
C SER A 322 -4.43 -26.33 0.59
N LEU A 323 -3.66 -26.63 -0.47
CA LEU A 323 -4.14 -27.31 -1.68
C LEU A 323 -4.56 -28.77 -1.43
N GLY A 324 -4.02 -29.39 -0.37
CA GLY A 324 -4.39 -30.74 0.04
C GLY A 324 -5.72 -30.83 0.78
N ASN A 325 -6.42 -29.73 0.99
CA ASN A 325 -7.75 -29.73 1.62
C ASN A 325 -8.78 -30.34 0.69
N HIS A 326 -9.52 -31.35 1.16
CA HIS A 326 -10.55 -32.05 0.37
C HIS A 326 -11.74 -31.17 -0.06
N ASN A 327 -11.88 -29.97 0.50
CA ASN A 327 -12.93 -29.01 0.16
C ASN A 327 -12.49 -27.97 -0.90
N VAL A 328 -11.30 -28.05 -1.48
CA VAL A 328 -10.87 -27.09 -2.51
C VAL A 328 -11.85 -27.13 -3.69
N PRO A 329 -12.54 -26.04 -4.00
CA PRO A 329 -13.59 -26.02 -5.02
C PRO A 329 -12.99 -25.85 -6.42
N SER A 330 -13.72 -26.30 -7.45
CA SER A 330 -13.27 -26.23 -8.85
C SER A 330 -13.23 -24.82 -9.44
N ASN A 331 -13.84 -23.82 -8.79
CA ASN A 331 -13.87 -22.44 -9.24
C ASN A 331 -12.59 -21.64 -8.90
N ILE A 332 -11.57 -22.26 -8.26
CA ILE A 332 -10.30 -21.60 -7.97
C ILE A 332 -9.27 -21.82 -9.08
N ARG A 333 -8.57 -20.75 -9.43
CA ARG A 333 -7.50 -20.65 -10.41
C ARG A 333 -6.28 -20.03 -9.74
N ILE A 334 -5.20 -20.78 -9.57
CA ILE A 334 -3.97 -20.32 -8.91
C ILE A 334 -2.88 -20.12 -9.94
N MET A 335 -2.36 -18.90 -10.07
CA MET A 335 -1.16 -18.62 -10.87
C MET A 335 0.04 -18.50 -9.93
N LEU A 336 0.98 -19.43 -10.09
CA LEU A 336 2.25 -19.46 -9.37
C LEU A 336 3.31 -18.74 -10.20
N LEU A 337 3.79 -17.61 -9.70
CA LEU A 337 4.90 -16.85 -10.28
C LEU A 337 6.21 -17.36 -9.69
N ASN A 338 6.90 -18.24 -10.42
CA ASN A 338 8.07 -18.95 -9.94
C ASN A 338 9.35 -18.36 -10.53
N ASN A 339 10.01 -17.49 -9.76
CA ASN A 339 11.31 -16.93 -10.09
C ASN A 339 12.46 -17.47 -9.22
N GLY A 340 12.17 -18.44 -8.35
CA GLY A 340 13.13 -19.18 -7.52
C GLY A 340 13.65 -18.39 -6.32
N ARG A 341 13.16 -17.17 -6.05
CA ARG A 341 13.65 -16.34 -4.95
C ARG A 341 12.68 -15.22 -4.56
N GLY A 342 12.90 -14.62 -3.39
CA GLY A 342 12.19 -13.38 -3.00
C GLY A 342 12.75 -12.17 -3.73
N THR A 343 12.23 -11.86 -4.90
CA THR A 343 12.76 -10.81 -5.79
C THR A 343 12.67 -9.39 -5.24
N GLU A 344 11.90 -9.15 -4.18
CA GLU A 344 11.86 -7.87 -3.47
C GLU A 344 13.27 -7.38 -3.10
N PHE A 345 14.11 -8.28 -2.56
CA PHE A 345 15.46 -7.96 -2.11
C PHE A 345 16.46 -7.79 -3.26
N ARG A 346 16.06 -8.12 -4.48
CA ARG A 346 16.89 -8.04 -5.69
C ARG A 346 16.50 -6.92 -6.63
N ASN A 347 15.42 -6.21 -6.33
CA ASN A 347 15.01 -5.06 -7.12
C ASN A 347 16.09 -3.97 -7.08
N TYR A 348 16.38 -3.36 -8.22
CA TYR A 348 17.46 -2.37 -8.41
C TYR A 348 17.46 -1.23 -7.39
N ASN A 349 16.30 -0.90 -6.83
CA ASN A 349 16.08 0.17 -5.85
C ASN A 349 16.04 -0.32 -4.39
N HIS A 350 16.17 -1.62 -4.15
CA HIS A 350 16.17 -2.17 -2.80
C HIS A 350 17.58 -2.12 -2.19
N PRO A 351 17.77 -1.63 -0.94
CA PRO A 351 19.08 -1.59 -0.30
C PRO A 351 19.80 -2.94 -0.24
N GLY A 352 19.06 -4.04 -0.11
CA GLY A 352 19.62 -5.41 -0.08
C GLY A 352 20.23 -5.85 -1.42
N ALA A 353 19.84 -5.23 -2.54
CA ALA A 353 20.36 -5.61 -3.85
C ALA A 353 21.87 -5.35 -4.01
N MET A 354 22.44 -4.42 -3.23
CA MET A 354 23.87 -4.12 -3.23
C MET A 354 24.75 -5.30 -2.78
N PHE A 355 24.21 -6.24 -2.02
CA PHE A 355 24.93 -7.40 -1.52
C PHE A 355 24.94 -8.58 -2.50
N GLY A 356 24.19 -8.50 -3.60
CA GLY A 356 24.11 -9.56 -4.60
C GLY A 356 23.75 -10.91 -3.97
N ASP A 357 24.40 -11.98 -4.41
CA ASP A 357 24.14 -13.34 -3.93
C ASP A 357 24.57 -13.56 -2.47
N ASP A 358 25.44 -12.72 -1.92
CA ASP A 358 25.86 -12.80 -0.51
C ASP A 358 24.69 -12.56 0.47
N ALA A 359 23.62 -11.90 0.02
CA ALA A 359 22.43 -11.69 0.83
C ALA A 359 21.56 -12.95 1.00
N ASP A 360 21.67 -13.92 0.10
CA ASP A 360 20.75 -15.07 0.05
C ASP A 360 20.89 -15.99 1.28
N GLU A 361 22.05 -15.99 1.94
CA GLU A 361 22.27 -16.76 3.17
C GLU A 361 21.51 -16.18 4.37
N PHE A 362 21.28 -14.85 4.39
CA PHE A 362 20.72 -14.12 5.54
C PHE A 362 19.28 -13.70 5.34
N ILE A 363 18.85 -13.56 4.09
CA ILE A 363 17.51 -13.14 3.72
C ILE A 363 16.85 -14.35 3.05
N ALA A 364 15.64 -14.74 3.47
CA ALA A 364 14.88 -15.85 2.87
C ALA A 364 14.46 -15.54 1.41
N ALA A 365 15.41 -15.13 0.59
CA ALA A 365 15.24 -14.62 -0.75
C ALA A 365 15.55 -15.66 -1.83
N ALA A 366 16.36 -16.68 -1.52
CA ALA A 366 16.74 -17.73 -2.46
C ALA A 366 16.99 -19.06 -1.76
N ASN A 367 17.23 -20.09 -2.58
CA ASN A 367 17.59 -21.44 -2.13
C ASN A 367 16.53 -22.15 -1.26
N HIS A 368 15.26 -21.73 -1.29
CA HIS A 368 14.19 -22.52 -0.67
C HIS A 368 14.01 -23.86 -1.40
N TYR A 369 13.51 -24.86 -0.69
CA TYR A 369 13.44 -26.23 -1.23
C TYR A 369 12.54 -26.36 -2.46
N GLY A 370 11.52 -25.52 -2.63
CA GLY A 370 10.65 -25.47 -3.80
C GLY A 370 11.37 -25.08 -5.10
N ALA A 371 12.50 -24.36 -5.02
CA ALA A 371 13.29 -24.01 -6.20
C ALA A 371 14.19 -25.13 -6.71
N LYS A 372 14.35 -26.23 -5.96
CA LYS A 372 15.26 -27.34 -6.33
C LYS A 372 14.75 -28.19 -7.50
N SER A 373 13.46 -28.29 -7.68
CA SER A 373 12.85 -29.03 -8.78
C SER A 373 11.80 -28.20 -9.49
N LYS A 374 11.98 -28.00 -10.79
CA LYS A 374 10.99 -27.33 -11.65
C LYS A 374 9.71 -28.14 -11.83
N GLU A 375 9.71 -29.40 -11.44
CA GLU A 375 8.56 -30.31 -11.55
C GLU A 375 7.78 -30.46 -10.24
N LEU A 376 8.27 -29.88 -9.13
CA LEU A 376 7.67 -30.08 -7.82
C LEU A 376 6.22 -29.59 -7.77
N ALA A 377 5.94 -28.38 -8.23
CA ALA A 377 4.58 -27.84 -8.22
C ALA A 377 3.67 -28.60 -9.19
N MET A 378 4.19 -29.04 -10.33
CA MET A 378 3.47 -29.89 -11.30
C MET A 378 3.03 -31.21 -10.66
N HIS A 379 3.96 -31.96 -10.07
CA HIS A 379 3.62 -33.25 -9.43
C HIS A 379 2.66 -33.05 -8.26
N TYR A 380 2.91 -32.06 -7.42
CA TYR A 380 2.05 -31.78 -6.28
C TYR A 380 0.62 -31.43 -6.70
N ALA A 381 0.46 -30.54 -7.67
CA ALA A 381 -0.84 -30.13 -8.17
C ALA A 381 -1.59 -31.30 -8.87
N THR A 382 -0.90 -32.04 -9.74
CA THR A 382 -1.52 -33.14 -10.49
C THR A 382 -1.92 -34.31 -9.59
N ASP A 383 -1.10 -34.64 -8.58
CA ASP A 383 -1.41 -35.71 -7.62
C ASP A 383 -2.60 -35.36 -6.72
N LEU A 384 -2.82 -34.05 -6.48
CA LEU A 384 -4.01 -33.52 -5.77
C LEU A 384 -5.24 -33.36 -6.69
N GLY A 385 -5.13 -33.64 -7.98
CA GLY A 385 -6.25 -33.60 -8.94
C GLY A 385 -6.50 -32.26 -9.58
N PHE A 386 -5.56 -31.29 -9.45
CA PHE A 386 -5.64 -30.01 -10.16
C PHE A 386 -5.32 -30.18 -11.65
N GLU A 387 -5.92 -29.35 -12.49
CA GLU A 387 -5.42 -29.09 -13.83
C GLU A 387 -4.13 -28.27 -13.74
N TYR A 388 -3.09 -28.69 -14.43
CA TYR A 388 -1.80 -27.99 -14.40
C TYR A 388 -1.43 -27.42 -15.77
N LEU A 389 -1.04 -26.14 -15.77
CA LEU A 389 -0.48 -25.44 -16.93
C LEU A 389 0.89 -24.88 -16.55
N SER A 390 1.77 -24.70 -17.55
CA SER A 390 3.04 -24.01 -17.34
C SER A 390 3.40 -23.10 -18.51
N ALA A 391 4.20 -22.06 -18.21
CA ALA A 391 4.78 -21.13 -19.20
C ALA A 391 6.17 -20.67 -18.76
N CYS A 392 7.06 -20.39 -19.74
CA CYS A 392 8.41 -19.88 -19.47
C CYS A 392 8.81 -18.69 -20.36
N ASP A 393 7.90 -18.24 -21.19
CA ASP A 393 8.07 -17.08 -22.08
C ASP A 393 6.71 -16.41 -22.39
N LYS A 394 6.74 -15.26 -23.06
CA LYS A 394 5.52 -14.50 -23.40
C LYS A 394 4.53 -15.30 -24.24
N SER A 395 5.01 -16.07 -25.21
CA SER A 395 4.15 -16.84 -26.13
C SER A 395 3.42 -17.97 -25.41
N SER A 396 4.14 -18.80 -24.66
CA SER A 396 3.57 -19.88 -23.87
C SER A 396 2.65 -19.36 -22.76
N PHE A 397 2.98 -18.18 -22.19
CA PHE A 397 2.13 -17.52 -21.21
C PHE A 397 0.79 -17.06 -21.81
N GLU A 398 0.80 -16.40 -22.97
CA GLU A 398 -0.40 -15.91 -23.64
C GLU A 398 -1.31 -17.07 -24.09
N GLU A 399 -0.74 -18.20 -24.52
CA GLU A 399 -1.50 -19.42 -24.81
C GLU A 399 -2.12 -20.02 -23.54
N GLY A 400 -1.31 -20.17 -22.48
CA GLY A 400 -1.77 -20.69 -21.19
C GLY A 400 -2.82 -19.78 -20.54
N LEU A 401 -2.65 -18.45 -20.64
CA LEU A 401 -3.58 -17.48 -20.11
C LEU A 401 -4.99 -17.63 -20.69
N LYS A 402 -5.12 -17.91 -22.00
CA LYS A 402 -6.42 -18.14 -22.65
C LYS A 402 -7.17 -19.32 -21.98
N LYS A 403 -6.46 -20.40 -21.64
CA LYS A 403 -7.01 -21.56 -20.94
C LYS A 403 -7.28 -21.23 -19.47
N PHE A 404 -6.39 -20.49 -18.83
CA PHE A 404 -6.48 -20.12 -17.42
C PHE A 404 -7.68 -19.24 -17.10
N ILE A 405 -8.05 -18.31 -17.97
CA ILE A 405 -9.22 -17.44 -17.79
C ILE A 405 -10.50 -18.03 -18.40
N ASP A 406 -10.44 -19.04 -19.22
CA ASP A 406 -11.62 -19.73 -19.76
C ASP A 406 -12.29 -20.58 -18.68
N LEU A 407 -13.42 -20.14 -18.19
CA LEU A 407 -14.17 -20.81 -17.13
C LEU A 407 -14.77 -22.15 -17.55
N GLY A 408 -14.89 -22.39 -18.86
CA GLY A 408 -15.37 -23.66 -19.45
C GLY A 408 -14.26 -24.67 -19.78
N TYR A 409 -12.99 -24.30 -19.60
CA TYR A 409 -11.84 -25.14 -19.99
C TYR A 409 -11.75 -26.47 -19.21
N THR A 410 -12.00 -26.42 -17.91
CA THR A 410 -11.95 -27.58 -17.01
C THR A 410 -12.93 -27.43 -15.85
N ASP A 411 -13.40 -28.57 -15.33
CA ASP A 411 -14.21 -28.65 -14.10
C ASP A 411 -13.37 -28.89 -12.84
N LYS A 412 -12.03 -28.84 -12.97
CA LYS A 412 -11.06 -29.00 -11.87
C LYS A 412 -10.56 -27.65 -11.39
N PRO A 413 -10.10 -27.56 -10.12
CA PRO A 413 -9.25 -26.45 -9.71
C PRO A 413 -7.97 -26.43 -10.54
N MET A 414 -7.35 -25.27 -10.75
CA MET A 414 -6.21 -25.14 -11.67
C MET A 414 -5.01 -24.49 -11.01
N VAL A 415 -3.81 -24.99 -11.36
CA VAL A 415 -2.53 -24.32 -11.10
C VAL A 415 -1.88 -24.00 -12.44
N PHE A 416 -1.53 -22.72 -12.63
CA PHE A 416 -0.76 -22.25 -13.77
C PHE A 416 0.59 -21.72 -13.27
N GLU A 417 1.65 -22.50 -13.45
CA GLU A 417 3.01 -22.14 -13.05
C GLU A 417 3.72 -21.35 -14.15
N VAL A 418 4.17 -20.16 -13.81
CA VAL A 418 4.87 -19.26 -14.74
C VAL A 418 6.29 -19.08 -14.25
N PHE A 419 7.25 -19.61 -15.00
CA PHE A 419 8.68 -19.51 -14.69
C PHE A 419 9.22 -18.16 -15.17
N LEU A 420 9.75 -17.38 -14.23
CA LEU A 420 10.25 -16.02 -14.45
C LEU A 420 11.73 -15.91 -14.10
N ASN A 421 12.37 -14.84 -14.59
CA ASN A 421 13.73 -14.50 -14.25
C ASN A 421 13.74 -13.26 -13.33
N TRP A 422 14.47 -13.33 -12.22
CA TRP A 422 14.57 -12.25 -11.25
C TRP A 422 15.22 -10.97 -11.82
N GLU A 423 16.13 -11.08 -12.79
CA GLU A 423 16.74 -9.93 -13.47
C GLU A 423 15.71 -9.17 -14.31
N ASP A 424 14.82 -9.92 -14.98
CA ASP A 424 13.70 -9.35 -15.76
C ASP A 424 12.67 -8.67 -14.85
N GLU A 425 12.45 -9.17 -13.64
CA GLU A 425 11.60 -8.52 -12.63
C GLU A 425 12.14 -7.13 -12.27
N SER A 426 13.43 -7.06 -11.89
CA SER A 426 14.07 -5.79 -11.55
C SER A 426 14.12 -4.81 -12.73
N ASN A 427 14.38 -5.32 -13.95
CA ASN A 427 14.38 -4.51 -15.16
C ASN A 427 12.99 -3.97 -15.51
N ALA A 428 11.94 -4.79 -15.39
CA ALA A 428 10.57 -4.35 -15.60
C ALA A 428 10.18 -3.23 -14.62
N LEU A 429 10.53 -3.38 -13.34
CA LEU A 429 10.29 -2.34 -12.35
C LEU A 429 11.03 -1.05 -12.68
N ASN A 430 12.29 -1.13 -13.14
CA ASN A 430 13.06 0.03 -13.55
C ASN A 430 12.43 0.73 -14.78
N ILE A 431 11.89 -0.01 -15.75
CA ILE A 431 11.18 0.55 -16.89
C ILE A 431 9.93 1.31 -16.42
N ILE A 432 9.12 0.73 -15.54
CA ILE A 432 7.90 1.37 -15.01
C ILE A 432 8.24 2.66 -14.25
N ARG A 433 9.23 2.60 -13.35
CA ARG A 433 9.60 3.74 -12.49
C ARG A 433 10.36 4.85 -13.22
N ASN A 434 10.78 4.62 -14.45
CA ASN A 434 11.42 5.59 -15.33
C ASN A 434 10.66 5.77 -16.66
N THR A 435 9.34 5.60 -16.63
CA THR A 435 8.48 5.77 -17.82
C THR A 435 8.49 7.23 -18.28
N VAL A 436 8.48 8.17 -17.32
CA VAL A 436 8.60 9.62 -17.56
C VAL A 436 9.86 10.14 -16.88
N VAL A 437 10.61 11.00 -17.57
CA VAL A 437 11.83 11.62 -17.04
C VAL A 437 11.73 13.12 -17.18
N ASP A 438 11.86 13.84 -16.07
CA ASP A 438 12.04 15.29 -16.05
C ASP A 438 13.54 15.61 -16.13
N ALA A 439 13.95 16.25 -17.23
CA ALA A 439 15.36 16.59 -17.48
C ALA A 439 15.96 17.47 -16.38
N ASP A 440 15.19 18.39 -15.80
CA ASP A 440 15.65 19.27 -14.72
C ASP A 440 15.85 18.51 -13.40
N LEU A 441 14.97 17.56 -13.08
CA LEU A 441 15.11 16.68 -11.92
C LEU A 441 16.31 15.74 -12.08
N GLU A 442 16.52 15.20 -13.28
CA GLU A 442 17.68 14.33 -13.54
C GLU A 442 19.01 15.07 -13.34
N ILE A 443 19.11 16.31 -13.81
CA ILE A 443 20.29 17.16 -13.62
C ILE A 443 20.49 17.44 -12.12
N ARG A 444 19.43 17.82 -11.39
CA ARG A 444 19.51 18.09 -9.95
C ARG A 444 19.93 16.85 -9.15
N GLN A 445 19.46 15.68 -9.52
CA GLN A 445 19.85 14.42 -8.84
C GLN A 445 21.31 14.05 -9.14
N LYS A 446 21.77 14.22 -10.39
CA LYS A 446 23.18 14.01 -10.76
C LYS A 446 24.11 14.97 -10.00
N VAL A 447 23.74 16.24 -9.88
CA VAL A 447 24.51 17.23 -9.12
C VAL A 447 24.52 16.89 -7.62
N LYS A 448 23.37 16.49 -7.03
CA LYS A 448 23.34 16.02 -5.63
C LYS A 448 24.20 14.78 -5.40
N GLY A 449 24.17 13.83 -6.34
CA GLY A 449 25.02 12.62 -6.29
C GLY A 449 26.52 12.95 -6.34
N LEU A 450 26.91 13.85 -7.22
CA LEU A 450 28.30 14.35 -7.32
C LEU A 450 28.75 15.06 -6.05
N ILE A 451 27.92 15.94 -5.50
CA ILE A 451 28.19 16.65 -4.24
C ILE A 451 28.32 15.65 -3.07
N LYS A 452 27.44 14.64 -2.99
CA LYS A 452 27.48 13.59 -1.97
C LYS A 452 28.72 12.71 -2.09
N GLY A 453 29.17 12.44 -3.32
CA GLY A 453 30.42 11.70 -3.58
C GLY A 453 31.68 12.48 -3.23
N ILE A 454 31.67 13.80 -3.37
CA ILE A 454 32.84 14.69 -3.07
C ILE A 454 32.95 14.99 -1.56
N ILE A 455 31.82 15.22 -0.88
CA ILE A 455 31.80 15.78 0.48
C ILE A 455 31.54 14.67 1.55
N GLY A 456 31.13 13.47 1.13
CA GLY A 456 30.72 12.39 2.03
C GLY A 456 29.39 12.67 2.76
N GLN A 457 28.81 11.66 3.40
CA GLN A 457 27.50 11.81 4.10
C GLN A 457 27.55 12.85 5.24
N GLY A 458 28.63 12.90 6.01
CA GLY A 458 28.78 13.85 7.11
C GLY A 458 28.89 15.31 6.66
N GLY A 459 29.45 15.60 5.49
CA GLY A 459 29.54 16.94 4.94
C GLY A 459 28.21 17.49 4.44
N VAL A 460 27.35 16.64 3.89
CA VAL A 460 26.00 17.01 3.45
C VAL A 460 25.10 17.40 4.62
N GLU A 461 25.19 16.68 5.73
CA GLU A 461 24.45 17.01 6.96
C GLU A 461 24.91 18.37 7.56
N THR A 462 26.21 18.64 7.51
CA THR A 462 26.75 19.91 7.97
C THR A 462 26.25 21.09 7.11
N ILE A 463 26.20 20.92 5.78
CA ILE A 463 25.68 21.95 4.86
C ILE A 463 24.17 22.17 5.06
N LYS A 464 23.39 21.10 5.25
CA LYS A 464 21.95 21.22 5.57
C LYS A 464 21.71 22.01 6.87
N LYS A 465 22.52 21.74 7.91
CA LYS A 465 22.47 22.50 9.16
C LYS A 465 22.81 23.99 9.00
N ILE A 466 23.77 24.30 8.15
CA ILE A 466 24.22 25.69 7.92
C ILE A 466 23.26 26.47 7.02
N THR A 467 22.66 25.82 6.02
CA THR A 467 21.80 26.49 5.03
C THR A 467 20.32 26.51 5.40
N GLY A 468 19.91 25.87 6.51
CA GLY A 468 18.50 25.79 6.94
C GLY A 468 17.57 25.10 5.93
N ARG A 469 18.12 24.41 4.93
CA ARG A 469 17.33 23.65 3.93
C ARG A 469 17.14 22.21 4.40
N LYS A 470 15.87 21.81 4.45
CA LYS A 470 15.45 20.41 4.71
C LYS A 470 15.89 19.45 3.60
#